data_bb2450c9bf0535db22c272ce447f851b
#
_entry.id   bb2450c9bf0535db22c272ce447f851b
#
_cell.length_a   1.000
_cell.length_b   1.000
_cell.length_c   1.000
_cell.angle_alpha   90.00
_cell.angle_beta   90.00
_cell.angle_gamma   90.00
#
_symmetry.space_group_name_H-M   'P 1'
#
loop_
_entity.id
_entity.type
_entity.pdbx_description
1 polymer ?
#
loop_
_entity_poly.entity_id
_entity_poly.type
_entity_poly.pdbx_seq_one_letter_code
_entity_poly.pdbx_strand_id
1 'polypeptide(L)'
;MKENIPYLESWFYDLQRSIKELKGIAIDKNIKLLFSISTTTCKHGTNKPYTTPVRFLENSLISGVVVFSKIQSIVVTNIVKDFVDDFLIDVEQKHNMKAAINSDTLKYFQDKYFINGDIKCESILSIVRAIVADDRIIEYKANDITVDAIWTFLSTKLNYLSGKKVAIIGCGNIGSKLALKLVESDANVVLVRRDSSKGKLIANAINLIKPPLSKSYASYNSSAIEASKFCDVIIGAANTNNPVITWDMIKNLSKNGFVVDIGKGNIEADAIKKSIEKKIDIIRGDIAAALYGFVSQKQQMQEIVQNKIGRVNIDSDINIVSGGVLGRCGDIVVDSFASPSLVYGVANGSGSIKTDLNLIDKKNIEKVKKIINKSRDNA
;
A
#
# COMPACT_ATOMS: atom_id res chain seq x y z
N MET A 1 -22.94 18.09 -11.53
CA MET A 1 -23.40 17.23 -12.63
C MET A 1 -24.35 16.21 -12.01
N LYS A 2 -25.56 16.03 -12.54
CA LYS A 2 -26.46 14.95 -12.13
C LYS A 2 -25.75 13.63 -12.48
N GLU A 3 -25.42 12.81 -11.49
CA GLU A 3 -24.96 11.46 -11.76
C GLU A 3 -26.05 10.75 -12.55
N ASN A 4 -25.70 10.13 -13.68
CA ASN A 4 -26.68 9.39 -14.47
C ASN A 4 -26.98 8.08 -13.75
N ILE A 5 -27.97 8.07 -12.89
CA ILE A 5 -28.36 6.96 -12.01
C ILE A 5 -28.50 5.62 -12.78
N PRO A 6 -29.16 5.55 -13.94
CA PRO A 6 -29.25 4.30 -14.71
C PRO A 6 -27.90 3.72 -15.10
N TYR A 7 -26.93 4.56 -15.45
CA TYR A 7 -25.57 4.10 -15.78
C TYR A 7 -24.86 3.55 -14.54
N LEU A 8 -24.90 4.27 -13.42
CA LEU A 8 -24.32 3.81 -12.15
C LEU A 8 -24.95 2.50 -11.72
N GLU A 9 -26.27 2.39 -11.85
CA GLU A 9 -26.99 1.18 -11.47
C GLU A 9 -26.54 -0.04 -12.28
N SER A 10 -26.48 0.05 -13.60
CA SER A 10 -26.01 -1.06 -14.46
C SER A 10 -24.57 -1.45 -14.12
N TRP A 11 -23.70 -0.46 -13.87
CA TRP A 11 -22.32 -0.70 -13.48
C TRP A 11 -22.22 -1.46 -12.14
N PHE A 12 -23.06 -1.13 -11.15
CA PHE A 12 -23.08 -1.84 -9.87
C PHE A 12 -23.53 -3.30 -10.01
N TYR A 13 -24.51 -3.58 -10.85
CA TYR A 13 -24.92 -4.97 -11.14
C TYR A 13 -23.81 -5.75 -11.84
N ASP A 14 -23.12 -5.15 -12.79
CA ASP A 14 -22.00 -5.79 -13.48
C ASP A 14 -20.85 -6.07 -12.50
N LEU A 15 -20.55 -5.11 -11.61
CA LEU A 15 -19.56 -5.32 -10.54
C LEU A 15 -19.96 -6.49 -9.65
N GLN A 16 -21.19 -6.52 -9.15
CA GLN A 16 -21.65 -7.58 -8.26
C GLN A 16 -21.56 -8.97 -8.93
N ARG A 17 -21.96 -9.06 -10.19
CA ARG A 17 -21.85 -10.30 -10.98
C ARG A 17 -20.40 -10.74 -11.09
N SER A 18 -19.51 -9.84 -11.47
CA SER A 18 -18.07 -10.12 -11.58
C SER A 18 -17.45 -10.57 -10.25
N ILE A 19 -17.83 -9.96 -9.13
CA ILE A 19 -17.31 -10.36 -7.81
C ILE A 19 -17.83 -11.74 -7.39
N LYS A 20 -19.07 -12.09 -7.73
CA LYS A 20 -19.59 -13.45 -7.50
C LYS A 20 -18.83 -14.51 -8.29
N GLU A 21 -18.51 -14.23 -9.55
CA GLU A 21 -17.69 -15.10 -10.39
C GLU A 21 -16.28 -15.29 -9.80
N LEU A 22 -15.65 -14.18 -9.35
CA LEU A 22 -14.34 -14.22 -8.71
C LEU A 22 -14.37 -14.98 -7.37
N LYS A 23 -15.47 -14.89 -6.61
CA LYS A 23 -15.63 -15.70 -5.38
C LYS A 23 -15.69 -17.19 -5.69
N GLY A 24 -16.37 -17.60 -6.76
CA GLY A 24 -16.35 -18.98 -7.23
C GLY A 24 -14.92 -19.46 -7.52
N ILE A 25 -14.15 -18.68 -8.28
CA ILE A 25 -12.74 -18.98 -8.58
C ILE A 25 -11.89 -19.07 -7.30
N ALA A 26 -12.12 -18.18 -6.34
CA ALA A 26 -11.38 -18.19 -5.08
C ALA A 26 -11.69 -19.46 -4.25
N ILE A 27 -12.94 -19.87 -4.19
CA ILE A 27 -13.37 -21.10 -3.53
C ILE A 27 -12.73 -22.32 -4.20
N ASP A 28 -12.79 -22.43 -5.52
CA ASP A 28 -12.24 -23.56 -6.28
C ASP A 28 -10.72 -23.70 -6.07
N LYS A 29 -10.03 -22.58 -5.87
CA LYS A 29 -8.58 -22.54 -5.61
C LYS A 29 -8.21 -22.59 -4.13
N ASN A 30 -9.19 -22.62 -3.22
CA ASN A 30 -8.98 -22.52 -1.77
C ASN A 30 -8.12 -21.31 -1.35
N ILE A 31 -8.43 -20.13 -1.90
CA ILE A 31 -7.76 -18.86 -1.61
C ILE A 31 -8.78 -17.80 -1.18
N LYS A 32 -8.31 -16.74 -0.50
CA LYS A 32 -9.16 -15.62 -0.12
C LYS A 32 -9.44 -14.69 -1.30
N LEU A 33 -10.66 -14.14 -1.37
CA LEU A 33 -11.00 -13.02 -2.24
C LEU A 33 -10.88 -11.70 -1.44
N LEU A 34 -9.91 -10.88 -1.79
CA LEU A 34 -9.70 -9.55 -1.24
C LEU A 34 -10.29 -8.49 -2.17
N PHE A 35 -10.93 -7.47 -1.59
CA PHE A 35 -11.53 -6.40 -2.39
C PHE A 35 -10.99 -5.03 -2.00
N SER A 36 -10.35 -4.34 -2.96
CA SER A 36 -9.77 -3.03 -2.74
C SER A 36 -10.75 -1.90 -3.07
N ILE A 37 -10.91 -0.94 -2.15
CA ILE A 37 -11.60 0.32 -2.41
C ILE A 37 -10.60 1.45 -2.26
N SER A 38 -10.39 2.19 -3.34
CA SER A 38 -9.46 3.30 -3.39
C SER A 38 -10.05 4.53 -4.06
N THR A 39 -9.38 5.66 -3.95
CA THR A 39 -9.71 6.87 -4.68
C THR A 39 -8.49 7.41 -5.43
N THR A 40 -8.71 8.22 -6.43
CA THR A 40 -7.67 8.93 -7.16
C THR A 40 -8.13 10.33 -7.48
N THR A 41 -7.19 11.22 -7.76
CA THR A 41 -7.53 12.56 -8.26
C THR A 41 -8.26 12.45 -9.58
N CYS A 42 -9.41 13.12 -9.68
CA CYS A 42 -10.22 13.14 -10.89
C CYS A 42 -9.42 13.79 -12.04
N LYS A 43 -9.24 13.04 -13.11
CA LYS A 43 -8.77 13.55 -14.41
C LYS A 43 -9.97 13.66 -15.34
N HIS A 44 -10.03 14.70 -16.16
CA HIS A 44 -11.07 14.89 -17.19
C HIS A 44 -12.51 15.15 -16.70
N GLY A 45 -12.70 15.53 -15.43
CA GLY A 45 -14.02 15.93 -14.92
C GLY A 45 -15.07 14.81 -14.84
N THR A 46 -14.69 13.56 -15.01
CA THR A 46 -15.59 12.41 -14.88
C THR A 46 -15.41 11.75 -13.51
N ASN A 47 -16.49 11.62 -12.75
CA ASN A 47 -16.53 10.93 -11.47
C ASN A 47 -17.09 9.50 -11.61
N LYS A 48 -16.88 8.86 -12.77
CA LYS A 48 -17.34 7.50 -13.00
C LYS A 48 -16.44 6.51 -12.28
N PRO A 49 -16.99 5.63 -11.43
CA PRO A 49 -16.20 4.57 -10.79
C PRO A 49 -15.72 3.58 -11.85
N TYR A 50 -14.60 2.92 -11.56
CA TYR A 50 -14.08 1.87 -12.43
C TYR A 50 -13.40 0.77 -11.64
N THR A 51 -13.38 -0.45 -12.20
CA THR A 51 -12.73 -1.62 -11.62
C THR A 51 -11.22 -1.56 -11.83
N THR A 52 -10.46 -2.07 -10.86
CA THR A 52 -9.02 -2.29 -11.01
C THR A 52 -8.75 -3.67 -11.63
N PRO A 53 -7.57 -3.89 -12.24
CA PRO A 53 -7.23 -5.22 -12.74
C PRO A 53 -7.26 -6.27 -11.64
N VAL A 54 -7.77 -7.46 -11.97
CA VAL A 54 -7.74 -8.62 -11.08
C VAL A 54 -6.31 -9.13 -10.98
N ARG A 55 -5.88 -9.49 -9.76
CA ARG A 55 -4.52 -9.99 -9.47
C ARG A 55 -4.58 -11.26 -8.65
N PHE A 56 -3.83 -12.26 -9.09
CA PHE A 56 -3.66 -13.52 -8.36
C PHE A 56 -2.38 -13.45 -7.52
N LEU A 57 -2.51 -13.77 -6.25
CA LEU A 57 -1.41 -14.05 -5.34
C LEU A 57 -1.41 -15.52 -4.98
N GLU A 58 -0.38 -15.98 -4.28
CA GLU A 58 -0.28 -17.36 -3.82
C GLU A 58 -1.52 -17.81 -3.03
N ASN A 59 -1.95 -17.01 -2.05
CA ASN A 59 -3.03 -17.34 -1.13
C ASN A 59 -4.25 -16.40 -1.24
N SER A 60 -4.29 -15.56 -2.27
CA SER A 60 -5.38 -14.58 -2.40
C SER A 60 -5.62 -14.17 -3.84
N LEU A 61 -6.85 -13.78 -4.12
CA LEU A 61 -7.29 -13.12 -5.33
C LEU A 61 -7.69 -11.69 -4.97
N ILE A 62 -7.13 -10.68 -5.64
CA ILE A 62 -7.45 -9.29 -5.39
C ILE A 62 -8.23 -8.72 -6.57
N SER A 63 -9.40 -8.17 -6.30
CA SER A 63 -10.14 -7.29 -7.18
C SER A 63 -10.36 -5.95 -6.49
N GLY A 64 -10.88 -4.96 -7.19
CA GLY A 64 -11.17 -3.69 -6.52
C GLY A 64 -11.74 -2.63 -7.43
N VAL A 65 -11.99 -1.48 -6.84
CA VAL A 65 -12.58 -0.33 -7.51
C VAL A 65 -11.90 0.97 -7.10
N VAL A 66 -11.98 1.95 -8.00
CA VAL A 66 -11.70 3.35 -7.72
C VAL A 66 -13.03 4.09 -7.67
N VAL A 67 -13.27 4.78 -6.57
CA VAL A 67 -14.50 5.55 -6.31
C VAL A 67 -14.20 7.03 -6.14
N PHE A 68 -15.22 7.88 -6.35
CA PHE A 68 -15.09 9.34 -6.32
C PHE A 68 -16.13 10.01 -5.42
N SER A 69 -17.06 9.24 -4.83
CA SER A 69 -18.08 9.79 -3.94
C SER A 69 -18.40 8.85 -2.78
N LYS A 70 -18.97 9.41 -1.71
CA LYS A 70 -19.45 8.65 -0.55
C LYS A 70 -20.47 7.58 -0.96
N ILE A 71 -21.42 7.93 -1.82
CA ILE A 71 -22.44 6.99 -2.29
C ILE A 71 -21.83 5.83 -3.03
N GLN A 72 -20.91 6.08 -3.95
CA GLN A 72 -20.23 5.00 -4.64
C GLN A 72 -19.56 4.05 -3.66
N SER A 73 -18.89 4.58 -2.62
CA SER A 73 -18.26 3.75 -1.57
C SER A 73 -19.29 2.93 -0.79
N ILE A 74 -20.41 3.55 -0.39
CA ILE A 74 -21.48 2.89 0.38
C ILE A 74 -22.11 1.77 -0.44
N VAL A 75 -22.52 2.06 -1.67
CA VAL A 75 -23.17 1.08 -2.55
C VAL A 75 -22.22 -0.07 -2.86
N VAL A 76 -20.98 0.23 -3.27
CA VAL A 76 -19.98 -0.80 -3.56
C VAL A 76 -19.78 -1.71 -2.36
N THR A 77 -19.55 -1.14 -1.17
CA THR A 77 -19.32 -1.95 0.04
C THR A 77 -20.52 -2.87 0.31
N ASN A 78 -21.74 -2.35 0.24
CA ASN A 78 -22.94 -3.16 0.50
C ASN A 78 -23.16 -4.30 -0.52
N ILE A 79 -22.90 -4.06 -1.80
CA ILE A 79 -23.14 -5.08 -2.83
C ILE A 79 -22.09 -6.17 -2.88
N VAL A 80 -20.87 -5.93 -2.31
CA VAL A 80 -19.77 -6.90 -2.37
C VAL A 80 -19.46 -7.55 -1.02
N LYS A 81 -19.90 -7.00 0.12
CA LYS A 81 -19.49 -7.42 1.48
C LYS A 81 -19.72 -8.91 1.78
N ASP A 82 -20.75 -9.52 1.19
CA ASP A 82 -21.11 -10.90 1.43
C ASP A 82 -20.35 -11.89 0.53
N PHE A 83 -19.58 -11.39 -0.44
CA PHE A 83 -18.84 -12.21 -1.41
C PHE A 83 -17.33 -12.15 -1.20
N VAL A 84 -16.81 -11.19 -0.45
CA VAL A 84 -15.36 -11.00 -0.25
C VAL A 84 -14.97 -11.42 1.17
N ASP A 85 -13.74 -11.86 1.34
CA ASP A 85 -13.24 -12.27 2.65
C ASP A 85 -12.72 -11.07 3.43
N ASP A 86 -11.87 -10.23 2.82
CA ASP A 86 -11.32 -9.03 3.45
C ASP A 86 -11.37 -7.83 2.51
N PHE A 87 -11.39 -6.63 3.09
CA PHE A 87 -11.34 -5.36 2.37
C PHE A 87 -9.95 -4.71 2.49
N LEU A 88 -9.39 -4.29 1.36
CA LEU A 88 -8.20 -3.43 1.28
C LEU A 88 -8.65 -1.98 1.12
N ILE A 89 -8.48 -1.14 2.13
CA ILE A 89 -8.98 0.24 2.11
C ILE A 89 -7.83 1.23 2.00
N ASP A 90 -7.83 2.01 0.92
CA ASP A 90 -6.89 3.12 0.74
C ASP A 90 -7.24 4.26 1.72
N VAL A 91 -6.35 4.50 2.68
CA VAL A 91 -6.54 5.53 3.71
C VAL A 91 -6.08 6.92 3.26
N GLU A 92 -5.50 7.03 2.07
CA GLU A 92 -5.06 8.33 1.54
C GLU A 92 -6.24 9.08 0.91
N GLN A 93 -6.56 10.23 1.45
CA GLN A 93 -7.62 11.10 0.94
C GLN A 93 -7.14 11.90 -0.28
N LYS A 94 -7.30 11.33 -1.46
CA LYS A 94 -6.87 11.92 -2.74
C LYS A 94 -7.96 12.76 -3.41
N HIS A 95 -9.18 12.63 -2.97
CA HIS A 95 -10.36 13.30 -3.52
C HIS A 95 -11.25 13.79 -2.38
N ASN A 96 -11.87 14.97 -2.60
CA ASN A 96 -12.88 15.45 -1.66
C ASN A 96 -14.17 14.63 -1.86
N MET A 97 -14.42 13.70 -0.95
CA MET A 97 -15.61 12.84 -0.97
C MET A 97 -16.93 13.59 -0.67
N LYS A 98 -16.85 14.91 -0.45
CA LYS A 98 -18.03 15.80 -0.27
C LYS A 98 -18.72 16.08 -1.62
N ALA A 99 -19.08 15.06 -2.38
CA ALA A 99 -20.03 15.26 -3.47
C ALA A 99 -21.36 15.69 -2.85
N ALA A 100 -21.85 16.85 -3.23
CA ALA A 100 -23.22 17.29 -2.91
C ALA A 100 -24.18 16.33 -3.60
N ILE A 101 -24.72 15.41 -2.84
CA ILE A 101 -25.74 14.49 -3.30
C ILE A 101 -27.07 15.19 -3.04
N ASN A 102 -27.93 15.26 -4.05
CA ASN A 102 -29.28 15.70 -3.79
C ASN A 102 -30.02 14.67 -2.93
N SER A 103 -30.99 15.11 -2.16
CA SER A 103 -31.78 14.28 -1.25
C SER A 103 -32.44 13.09 -1.94
N ASP A 104 -32.85 13.25 -3.20
CA ASP A 104 -33.57 12.22 -3.97
C ASP A 104 -32.65 11.08 -4.40
N THR A 105 -31.42 11.43 -4.84
CA THR A 105 -30.40 10.43 -5.17
C THR A 105 -29.99 9.64 -3.93
N LEU A 106 -29.79 10.29 -2.78
CA LEU A 106 -29.47 9.62 -1.55
C LEU A 106 -30.60 8.69 -1.11
N LYS A 107 -31.85 9.17 -1.14
CA LYS A 107 -33.02 8.37 -0.79
C LYS A 107 -33.14 7.14 -1.70
N TYR A 108 -33.00 7.31 -3.02
CA TYR A 108 -33.02 6.20 -3.96
C TYR A 108 -32.01 5.11 -3.61
N PHE A 109 -30.77 5.47 -3.30
CA PHE A 109 -29.75 4.48 -2.90
C PHE A 109 -30.01 3.90 -1.50
N GLN A 110 -30.55 4.68 -0.55
CA GLN A 110 -30.99 4.19 0.75
C GLN A 110 -32.08 3.13 0.60
N ASP A 111 -33.12 3.42 -0.16
CA ASP A 111 -34.24 2.51 -0.36
C ASP A 111 -33.83 1.23 -1.09
N LYS A 112 -32.93 1.32 -2.08
CA LYS A 112 -32.57 0.20 -2.93
C LYS A 112 -31.45 -0.68 -2.38
N TYR A 113 -30.47 -0.11 -1.69
CA TYR A 113 -29.27 -0.82 -1.22
C TYR A 113 -29.21 -0.94 0.30
N PHE A 114 -30.30 -0.68 1.01
CA PHE A 114 -30.42 -0.76 2.47
C PHE A 114 -29.31 0.00 3.21
N ILE A 115 -29.04 1.20 2.76
CA ILE A 115 -28.06 2.08 3.39
C ILE A 115 -28.69 2.67 4.66
N ASN A 116 -28.33 2.17 5.82
CA ASN A 116 -28.86 2.66 7.09
C ASN A 116 -28.30 4.04 7.46
N GLY A 117 -29.18 5.04 7.56
CA GLY A 117 -28.98 6.29 8.28
C GLY A 117 -27.98 7.29 7.71
N ASP A 118 -27.82 8.40 8.38
CA ASP A 118 -26.82 9.43 8.13
C ASP A 118 -25.43 8.91 8.45
N ILE A 119 -24.75 8.32 7.46
CA ILE A 119 -23.34 7.98 7.61
C ILE A 119 -22.54 9.29 7.60
N LYS A 120 -22.29 9.83 8.77
CA LYS A 120 -21.40 10.98 9.01
C LYS A 120 -19.95 10.58 8.82
N CYS A 121 -19.63 9.96 7.70
CA CYS A 121 -18.31 9.46 7.41
C CYS A 121 -17.60 10.40 6.44
N GLU A 122 -16.36 10.76 6.74
CA GLU A 122 -15.57 11.68 5.92
C GLU A 122 -14.56 10.98 5.00
N SER A 123 -14.29 9.70 5.22
CA SER A 123 -13.34 8.90 4.46
C SER A 123 -13.92 7.56 4.00
N ILE A 124 -13.29 6.92 3.02
CA ILE A 124 -13.65 5.55 2.60
C ILE A 124 -13.57 4.60 3.78
N LEU A 125 -12.53 4.70 4.59
CA LEU A 125 -12.32 3.83 5.75
C LEU A 125 -13.48 3.92 6.75
N SER A 126 -13.90 5.13 7.11
CA SER A 126 -15.02 5.32 8.05
C SER A 126 -16.35 4.81 7.48
N ILE A 127 -16.55 4.91 6.16
CA ILE A 127 -17.72 4.35 5.48
C ILE A 127 -17.69 2.81 5.56
N VAL A 128 -16.57 2.19 5.23
CA VAL A 128 -16.47 0.72 5.22
C VAL A 128 -16.62 0.16 6.64
N ARG A 129 -16.01 0.79 7.66
CA ARG A 129 -16.15 0.41 9.06
C ARG A 129 -17.58 0.49 9.59
N ALA A 130 -18.39 1.38 9.05
CA ALA A 130 -19.81 1.45 9.41
C ALA A 130 -20.65 0.30 8.82
N ILE A 131 -20.12 -0.47 7.87
CA ILE A 131 -20.85 -1.50 7.11
C ILE A 131 -20.26 -2.90 7.32
N VAL A 132 -18.97 -3.00 7.59
CA VAL A 132 -18.20 -4.25 7.68
C VAL A 132 -17.48 -4.32 9.02
N ALA A 133 -17.35 -5.52 9.58
CA ALA A 133 -16.59 -5.76 10.82
C ALA A 133 -15.10 -5.40 10.67
N ASP A 134 -14.50 -4.84 11.72
CA ASP A 134 -13.13 -4.28 11.68
C ASP A 134 -12.05 -5.33 11.40
N ASP A 135 -12.24 -6.57 11.80
CA ASP A 135 -11.30 -7.69 11.57
C ASP A 135 -11.16 -8.08 10.09
N ARG A 136 -12.11 -7.65 9.25
CA ARG A 136 -12.09 -7.83 7.79
C ARG A 136 -11.47 -6.65 7.04
N ILE A 137 -10.95 -5.64 7.71
CA ILE A 137 -10.44 -4.41 7.10
C ILE A 137 -8.92 -4.35 7.20
N ILE A 138 -8.28 -4.24 6.05
CA ILE A 138 -6.84 -4.04 5.91
C ILE A 138 -6.60 -2.64 5.36
N GLU A 139 -6.05 -1.77 6.17
CA GLU A 139 -5.69 -0.42 5.77
C GLU A 139 -4.37 -0.40 4.96
N TYR A 140 -4.34 0.35 3.87
CA TYR A 140 -3.12 0.54 3.10
C TYR A 140 -3.01 1.96 2.53
N LYS A 141 -1.82 2.33 2.10
CA LYS A 141 -1.51 3.59 1.42
C LYS A 141 -1.13 3.33 -0.02
N ALA A 142 -2.03 3.58 -0.95
CA ALA A 142 -1.83 3.26 -2.35
C ALA A 142 -0.64 4.02 -2.98
N ASN A 143 -0.34 5.24 -2.52
CA ASN A 143 0.83 5.97 -3.00
C ASN A 143 2.15 5.34 -2.50
N ASP A 144 2.19 4.85 -1.25
CA ASP A 144 3.37 4.19 -0.70
C ASP A 144 3.64 2.87 -1.43
N ILE A 145 2.60 2.07 -1.70
CA ILE A 145 2.70 0.88 -2.55
C ILE A 145 3.26 1.22 -3.93
N THR A 146 2.82 2.34 -4.52
CA THR A 146 3.34 2.80 -5.82
C THR A 146 4.83 3.16 -5.73
N VAL A 147 5.24 3.89 -4.69
CA VAL A 147 6.64 4.25 -4.45
C VAL A 147 7.51 3.00 -4.30
N ASP A 148 7.06 2.04 -3.50
CA ASP A 148 7.78 0.79 -3.25
C ASP A 148 7.91 -0.06 -4.51
N ALA A 149 6.84 -0.18 -5.29
CA ALA A 149 6.84 -0.90 -6.56
C ALA A 149 7.83 -0.32 -7.55
N ILE A 150 7.83 1.01 -7.72
CA ILE A 150 8.72 1.68 -8.67
C ILE A 150 10.17 1.63 -8.20
N TRP A 151 10.43 1.84 -6.92
CA TRP A 151 11.78 1.70 -6.36
C TRP A 151 12.33 0.28 -6.56
N THR A 152 11.54 -0.75 -6.25
CA THR A 152 11.90 -2.16 -6.48
C THR A 152 12.14 -2.45 -7.96
N PHE A 153 11.26 -1.96 -8.84
CA PHE A 153 11.44 -2.11 -10.28
C PHE A 153 12.74 -1.48 -10.78
N LEU A 154 13.04 -0.25 -10.34
CA LEU A 154 14.25 0.47 -10.76
C LEU A 154 15.53 -0.21 -10.25
N SER A 155 15.55 -0.62 -8.98
CA SER A 155 16.69 -1.33 -8.38
C SER A 155 16.97 -2.66 -9.08
N THR A 156 15.91 -3.36 -9.48
CA THR A 156 16.02 -4.63 -10.22
C THR A 156 16.47 -4.42 -11.68
N LYS A 157 15.81 -3.48 -12.41
CA LYS A 157 16.13 -3.25 -13.84
C LYS A 157 17.51 -2.64 -14.05
N LEU A 158 17.97 -1.81 -13.13
CA LEU A 158 19.30 -1.17 -13.20
C LEU A 158 20.40 -1.99 -12.50
N ASN A 159 20.05 -3.07 -11.80
CA ASN A 159 20.91 -3.88 -10.93
C ASN A 159 21.46 -3.13 -9.71
N TYR A 160 21.61 -1.82 -9.76
CA TYR A 160 22.02 -0.93 -8.67
C TYR A 160 21.56 0.50 -8.97
N LEU A 161 21.33 1.26 -7.91
CA LEU A 161 20.88 2.66 -7.99
C LEU A 161 22.01 3.67 -7.73
N SER A 162 23.07 3.24 -7.06
CA SER A 162 24.20 4.10 -6.73
C SER A 162 24.82 4.75 -7.98
N GLY A 163 25.00 6.07 -7.93
CA GLY A 163 25.54 6.86 -9.01
C GLY A 163 24.58 7.11 -10.20
N LYS A 164 23.40 6.50 -10.22
CA LYS A 164 22.40 6.73 -11.28
C LYS A 164 21.83 8.13 -11.19
N LYS A 165 21.48 8.71 -12.34
CA LYS A 165 20.83 10.00 -12.45
C LYS A 165 19.38 9.82 -12.87
N VAL A 166 18.44 10.31 -12.06
CA VAL A 166 17.00 10.15 -12.28
C VAL A 166 16.31 11.51 -12.33
N ALA A 167 15.59 11.80 -13.41
CA ALA A 167 14.71 12.96 -13.50
C ALA A 167 13.27 12.58 -13.14
N ILE A 168 12.66 13.28 -12.18
CA ILE A 168 11.25 13.07 -11.80
C ILE A 168 10.43 14.28 -12.23
N ILE A 169 9.56 14.06 -13.21
CA ILE A 169 8.65 15.06 -13.75
C ILE A 169 7.34 15.00 -12.97
N GLY A 170 7.18 15.90 -12.00
CA GLY A 170 6.06 15.93 -11.06
C GLY A 170 6.45 15.46 -9.67
N CYS A 171 6.86 16.38 -8.80
CA CYS A 171 7.13 16.08 -7.40
C CYS A 171 5.93 16.42 -6.49
N GLY A 172 4.88 15.62 -6.65
CA GLY A 172 3.75 15.49 -5.71
C GLY A 172 4.06 14.45 -4.64
N ASN A 173 3.03 13.87 -4.01
CA ASN A 173 3.18 12.87 -2.95
C ASN A 173 4.06 11.68 -3.39
N ILE A 174 3.75 11.05 -4.52
CA ILE A 174 4.51 9.91 -5.06
C ILE A 174 5.92 10.34 -5.46
N GLY A 175 6.05 11.39 -6.29
CA GLY A 175 7.35 11.81 -6.81
C GLY A 175 8.33 12.24 -5.72
N SER A 176 7.86 12.91 -4.66
CA SER A 176 8.72 13.33 -3.54
C SER A 176 9.18 12.16 -2.68
N LYS A 177 8.29 11.21 -2.37
CA LYS A 177 8.63 10.00 -1.60
C LYS A 177 9.60 9.11 -2.38
N LEU A 178 9.37 8.94 -3.68
CA LEU A 178 10.26 8.16 -4.55
C LEU A 178 11.63 8.82 -4.65
N ALA A 179 11.69 10.15 -4.76
CA ALA A 179 12.94 10.90 -4.79
C ALA A 179 13.77 10.66 -3.51
N LEU A 180 13.14 10.69 -2.34
CA LEU A 180 13.81 10.38 -1.08
C LEU A 180 14.39 8.97 -1.09
N LYS A 181 13.58 7.95 -1.42
CA LYS A 181 14.05 6.56 -1.51
C LYS A 181 15.21 6.37 -2.48
N LEU A 182 15.18 7.04 -3.61
CA LEU A 182 16.26 6.99 -4.60
C LEU A 182 17.55 7.64 -4.08
N VAL A 183 17.47 8.80 -3.43
CA VAL A 183 18.62 9.48 -2.81
C VAL A 183 19.21 8.65 -1.68
N GLU A 184 18.38 8.03 -0.85
CA GLU A 184 18.82 7.09 0.20
C GLU A 184 19.48 5.84 -0.36
N SER A 185 19.21 5.50 -1.62
CA SER A 185 19.85 4.42 -2.37
C SER A 185 21.02 4.88 -3.24
N ASP A 186 21.59 6.04 -2.94
CA ASP A 186 22.73 6.68 -3.63
C ASP A 186 22.50 7.04 -5.10
N ALA A 187 21.25 7.30 -5.53
CA ALA A 187 20.96 7.89 -6.82
C ALA A 187 20.84 9.42 -6.74
N ASN A 188 21.34 10.14 -7.75
CA ASN A 188 21.15 11.58 -7.89
C ASN A 188 19.80 11.87 -8.54
N VAL A 189 18.98 12.72 -7.91
CA VAL A 189 17.63 12.98 -8.40
C VAL A 189 17.46 14.45 -8.78
N VAL A 190 16.90 14.69 -9.97
CA VAL A 190 16.51 16.03 -10.41
C VAL A 190 14.99 16.13 -10.42
N LEU A 191 14.45 17.00 -9.59
CA LEU A 191 13.01 17.23 -9.46
C LEU A 191 12.54 18.33 -10.39
N VAL A 192 11.45 18.10 -11.10
CA VAL A 192 10.79 19.08 -11.94
C VAL A 192 9.37 19.33 -11.44
N ARG A 193 9.03 20.59 -11.23
CA ARG A 193 7.71 21.03 -10.77
C ARG A 193 7.41 22.43 -11.28
N ARG A 194 6.15 22.72 -11.62
CA ARG A 194 5.69 24.06 -12.06
C ARG A 194 5.91 25.13 -10.99
N ASP A 195 5.58 24.82 -9.75
CA ASP A 195 5.82 25.69 -8.59
C ASP A 195 7.28 25.52 -8.14
N SER A 196 8.12 26.48 -8.51
CA SER A 196 9.56 26.45 -8.23
C SER A 196 9.89 26.52 -6.73
N SER A 197 9.13 27.30 -5.97
CA SER A 197 9.35 27.42 -4.53
C SER A 197 9.15 26.11 -3.81
N LYS A 198 8.03 25.41 -4.10
CA LYS A 198 7.77 24.08 -3.57
C LYS A 198 8.76 23.04 -4.09
N GLY A 199 9.18 23.13 -5.35
CA GLY A 199 10.18 22.22 -5.92
C GLY A 199 11.51 22.29 -5.20
N LYS A 200 12.03 23.51 -4.96
CA LYS A 200 13.25 23.76 -4.20
C LYS A 200 13.13 23.31 -2.74
N LEU A 201 11.99 23.63 -2.10
CA LEU A 201 11.73 23.21 -0.72
C LEU A 201 11.77 21.68 -0.56
N ILE A 202 11.15 20.95 -1.47
CA ILE A 202 11.15 19.49 -1.45
C ILE A 202 12.58 18.93 -1.64
N ALA A 203 13.35 19.46 -2.60
CA ALA A 203 14.73 19.04 -2.81
C ALA A 203 15.59 19.29 -1.54
N ASN A 204 15.46 20.44 -0.92
CA ASN A 204 16.15 20.78 0.32
C ASN A 204 15.74 19.87 1.48
N ALA A 205 14.43 19.58 1.63
CA ALA A 205 13.93 18.69 2.67
C ALA A 205 14.50 17.26 2.52
N ILE A 206 14.55 16.73 1.29
CA ILE A 206 15.15 15.43 1.01
C ILE A 206 16.62 15.41 1.41
N ASN A 207 17.37 16.45 1.04
CA ASN A 207 18.80 16.55 1.38
C ASN A 207 19.05 16.70 2.89
N LEU A 208 18.11 17.29 3.62
CA LEU A 208 18.18 17.44 5.07
C LEU A 208 17.94 16.11 5.81
N ILE A 209 17.04 15.28 5.33
CA ILE A 209 16.61 14.06 6.02
C ILE A 209 17.30 12.78 5.53
N LYS A 210 18.00 12.81 4.39
CA LYS A 210 18.77 11.67 3.90
C LYS A 210 19.85 11.23 4.90
N PRO A 211 20.33 9.98 4.87
CA PRO A 211 21.42 9.53 5.70
C PRO A 211 22.65 10.46 5.57
N PRO A 212 23.30 10.88 6.67
CA PRO A 212 24.36 11.90 6.65
C PRO A 212 25.57 11.53 5.77
N LEU A 213 25.84 10.24 5.61
CA LEU A 213 26.97 9.74 4.82
C LEU A 213 26.64 9.52 3.33
N SER A 214 25.37 9.63 2.92
CA SER A 214 25.00 9.56 1.51
C SER A 214 25.54 10.75 0.75
N LYS A 215 26.29 10.48 -0.34
CA LYS A 215 26.86 11.48 -1.23
C LYS A 215 25.88 11.99 -2.27
N SER A 216 24.80 11.24 -2.50
CA SER A 216 23.75 11.58 -3.46
C SER A 216 22.89 12.72 -2.96
N TYR A 217 22.23 13.41 -3.87
CA TYR A 217 21.40 14.54 -3.53
C TYR A 217 20.20 14.68 -4.46
N ALA A 218 19.18 15.36 -3.95
CA ALA A 218 18.07 15.88 -4.74
C ALA A 218 18.36 17.31 -5.16
N SER A 219 18.10 17.65 -6.40
CA SER A 219 18.16 19.00 -6.94
C SER A 219 16.82 19.36 -7.59
N TYR A 220 16.57 20.64 -7.78
CA TYR A 220 15.43 21.16 -8.51
C TYR A 220 15.87 21.82 -9.80
N ASN A 221 15.14 21.58 -10.89
CA ASN A 221 15.32 22.29 -12.14
C ASN A 221 13.94 22.71 -12.67
N SER A 222 13.80 23.97 -13.12
CA SER A 222 12.56 24.45 -13.73
C SER A 222 12.37 23.97 -15.17
N SER A 223 13.46 23.67 -15.87
CA SER A 223 13.43 23.12 -17.22
C SER A 223 13.43 21.60 -17.18
N ALA A 224 12.34 20.99 -17.64
CA ALA A 224 12.24 19.54 -17.74
C ALA A 224 13.26 18.96 -18.76
N ILE A 225 13.55 19.69 -19.84
CA ILE A 225 14.52 19.28 -20.86
C ILE A 225 15.92 19.23 -20.23
N GLU A 226 16.34 20.28 -19.53
CA GLU A 226 17.66 20.32 -18.88
C GLU A 226 17.77 19.27 -17.76
N ALA A 227 16.70 19.08 -16.98
CA ALA A 227 16.63 18.07 -15.94
C ALA A 227 16.84 16.65 -16.48
N SER A 228 16.37 16.38 -17.70
CA SER A 228 16.38 15.06 -18.34
C SER A 228 17.69 14.72 -19.05
N LYS A 229 18.58 15.69 -19.26
CA LYS A 229 19.84 15.45 -19.98
C LYS A 229 20.74 14.45 -19.25
N PHE A 230 21.16 13.44 -19.98
CA PHE A 230 22.06 12.38 -19.51
C PHE A 230 21.53 11.63 -18.26
N CYS A 231 20.22 11.58 -18.08
CA CYS A 231 19.61 10.75 -17.07
C CYS A 231 19.55 9.28 -17.49
N ASP A 232 19.72 8.38 -16.54
CA ASP A 232 19.48 6.94 -16.74
C ASP A 232 17.99 6.65 -16.79
N VAL A 233 17.18 7.44 -16.07
CA VAL A 233 15.73 7.27 -16.03
C VAL A 233 15.00 8.63 -16.01
N ILE A 234 13.95 8.74 -16.81
CA ILE A 234 12.94 9.80 -16.67
C ILE A 234 11.69 9.18 -16.08
N ILE A 235 11.15 9.76 -15.02
CA ILE A 235 9.94 9.29 -14.35
C ILE A 235 8.82 10.33 -14.48
N GLY A 236 7.72 9.95 -15.11
CA GLY A 236 6.49 10.74 -15.16
C GLY A 236 5.62 10.49 -13.94
N ALA A 237 5.59 11.42 -13.00
CA ALA A 237 4.79 11.36 -11.78
C ALA A 237 3.83 12.56 -11.64
N ALA A 238 3.55 13.26 -12.73
CA ALA A 238 2.66 14.40 -12.74
C ALA A 238 1.19 13.95 -12.79
N ASN A 239 0.37 14.59 -11.96
CA ASN A 239 -1.08 14.48 -12.07
C ASN A 239 -1.59 15.63 -12.96
N THR A 240 -1.67 15.38 -14.25
CA THR A 240 -2.06 16.36 -15.27
C THR A 240 -2.93 15.71 -16.34
N ASN A 241 -3.77 16.54 -16.98
CA ASN A 241 -4.59 16.10 -18.10
C ASN A 241 -3.79 16.04 -19.42
N ASN A 242 -2.73 16.83 -19.52
CA ASN A 242 -1.89 16.89 -20.70
C ASN A 242 -0.55 16.19 -20.45
N PRO A 243 0.00 15.49 -21.44
CA PRO A 243 1.34 14.94 -21.37
C PRO A 243 2.38 16.02 -21.05
N VAL A 244 3.42 15.66 -20.33
CA VAL A 244 4.49 16.55 -19.86
C VAL A 244 5.88 16.06 -20.24
N ILE A 245 6.01 14.85 -20.76
CA ILE A 245 7.27 14.25 -21.22
C ILE A 245 7.23 14.24 -22.74
N THR A 246 8.17 14.98 -23.33
CA THR A 246 8.29 15.17 -24.78
C THR A 246 9.45 14.38 -25.35
N TRP A 247 9.51 14.27 -26.68
CA TRP A 247 10.68 13.65 -27.35
C TRP A 247 11.99 14.41 -27.06
N ASP A 248 11.95 15.75 -26.93
CA ASP A 248 13.14 16.55 -26.63
C ASP A 248 13.79 16.21 -25.30
N MET A 249 13.02 15.69 -24.35
CA MET A 249 13.53 15.16 -23.08
C MET A 249 14.15 13.78 -23.28
N ILE A 250 13.45 12.89 -23.99
CA ILE A 250 13.81 11.47 -24.13
C ILE A 250 15.05 11.28 -24.98
N LYS A 251 15.20 12.05 -26.09
CA LYS A 251 16.35 11.92 -27.01
C LYS A 251 17.72 12.18 -26.35
N ASN A 252 17.73 12.85 -25.19
CA ASN A 252 18.93 13.22 -24.44
C ASN A 252 19.23 12.29 -23.25
N LEU A 253 18.54 11.16 -23.13
CA LEU A 253 18.86 10.14 -22.11
C LEU A 253 20.30 9.60 -22.26
N SER A 254 20.82 9.04 -21.19
CA SER A 254 22.08 8.29 -21.25
C SER A 254 21.94 7.04 -22.12
N LYS A 255 23.07 6.43 -22.50
CA LYS A 255 23.07 5.14 -23.21
C LYS A 255 22.33 4.10 -22.34
N ASN A 256 21.33 3.42 -22.89
CA ASN A 256 20.43 2.49 -22.22
C ASN A 256 19.46 3.15 -21.21
N GLY A 257 19.32 4.47 -21.24
CA GLY A 257 18.31 5.18 -20.46
C GLY A 257 16.90 4.82 -20.92
N PHE A 258 15.92 4.93 -20.02
CA PHE A 258 14.53 4.59 -20.27
C PHE A 258 13.55 5.51 -19.54
N VAL A 259 12.26 5.37 -19.85
CA VAL A 259 11.20 6.21 -19.26
C VAL A 259 10.19 5.35 -18.51
N VAL A 260 9.76 5.82 -17.33
CA VAL A 260 8.69 5.20 -16.55
C VAL A 260 7.54 6.16 -16.37
N ASP A 261 6.32 5.79 -16.81
CA ASP A 261 5.10 6.55 -16.59
C ASP A 261 4.32 6.00 -15.39
N ILE A 262 4.33 6.72 -14.28
CA ILE A 262 3.55 6.42 -13.07
C ILE A 262 2.20 7.16 -13.10
N GLY A 263 2.20 8.38 -13.65
CA GLY A 263 1.05 9.27 -13.63
C GLY A 263 -0.06 8.91 -14.61
N LYS A 264 0.15 7.92 -15.48
CA LYS A 264 -0.77 7.48 -16.55
C LYS A 264 -1.09 8.59 -17.55
N GLY A 265 -0.39 8.60 -18.68
CA GLY A 265 -0.55 9.59 -19.74
C GLY A 265 0.35 10.82 -19.58
N ASN A 266 1.50 10.68 -18.95
CA ASN A 266 2.49 11.76 -18.86
C ASN A 266 3.32 11.93 -20.14
N ILE A 267 3.31 10.96 -21.06
CA ILE A 267 4.18 10.92 -22.22
C ILE A 267 3.39 11.25 -23.50
N GLU A 268 3.91 12.15 -24.32
CA GLU A 268 3.30 12.49 -25.61
C GLU A 268 3.28 11.30 -26.57
N ALA A 269 2.23 11.16 -27.36
CA ALA A 269 2.09 10.06 -28.33
C ALA A 269 3.24 10.03 -29.37
N ASP A 270 3.67 11.19 -29.86
CA ASP A 270 4.81 11.32 -30.76
C ASP A 270 6.13 10.86 -30.09
N ALA A 271 6.30 11.21 -28.81
CA ALA A 271 7.46 10.77 -28.03
C ALA A 271 7.47 9.24 -27.83
N ILE A 272 6.33 8.61 -27.61
CA ILE A 272 6.20 7.15 -27.54
C ILE A 272 6.63 6.51 -28.87
N LYS A 273 6.06 7.01 -30.00
CA LYS A 273 6.38 6.51 -31.34
C LYS A 273 7.88 6.57 -31.64
N LYS A 274 8.49 7.74 -31.45
CA LYS A 274 9.93 7.94 -31.69
C LYS A 274 10.81 7.09 -30.77
N SER A 275 10.39 6.88 -29.53
CA SER A 275 11.12 6.02 -28.59
C SER A 275 11.13 4.56 -29.05
N ILE A 276 10.01 4.04 -29.53
CA ILE A 276 9.93 2.68 -30.11
C ILE A 276 10.86 2.56 -31.31
N GLU A 277 10.85 3.53 -32.23
CA GLU A 277 11.74 3.57 -33.41
C GLU A 277 13.23 3.59 -33.03
N LYS A 278 13.57 4.26 -31.93
CA LYS A 278 14.93 4.38 -31.39
C LYS A 278 15.30 3.30 -30.37
N LYS A 279 14.42 2.32 -30.12
CA LYS A 279 14.59 1.22 -29.15
C LYS A 279 14.84 1.72 -27.73
N ILE A 280 14.19 2.82 -27.34
CA ILE A 280 14.20 3.34 -25.98
C ILE A 280 12.97 2.78 -25.27
N ASP A 281 13.17 2.09 -24.15
CA ASP A 281 12.10 1.51 -23.37
C ASP A 281 11.20 2.58 -22.75
N ILE A 282 9.89 2.47 -22.98
CA ILE A 282 8.86 3.23 -22.27
C ILE A 282 8.02 2.24 -21.47
N ILE A 283 8.00 2.40 -20.16
CA ILE A 283 7.43 1.44 -19.25
C ILE A 283 6.33 2.11 -18.42
N ARG A 284 5.20 1.47 -18.35
CA ARG A 284 4.15 1.87 -17.40
C ARG A 284 4.45 1.26 -16.04
N GLY A 285 4.45 2.11 -14.99
CA GLY A 285 4.63 1.64 -13.63
C GLY A 285 3.51 0.69 -13.20
N ASP A 286 3.87 -0.49 -12.71
CA ASP A 286 2.95 -1.48 -12.13
C ASP A 286 3.22 -1.61 -10.63
N ILE A 287 2.14 -1.77 -9.86
CA ILE A 287 2.17 -1.90 -8.41
C ILE A 287 2.08 -3.35 -7.93
N ALA A 288 1.92 -4.31 -8.84
CA ALA A 288 1.57 -5.70 -8.49
C ALA A 288 2.52 -6.30 -7.45
N ALA A 289 3.83 -6.25 -7.72
CA ALA A 289 4.82 -6.87 -6.82
C ALA A 289 4.80 -6.30 -5.40
N ALA A 290 4.74 -4.97 -5.25
CA ALA A 290 4.69 -4.32 -3.95
C ALA A 290 3.35 -4.56 -3.23
N LEU A 291 2.24 -4.58 -3.98
CA LEU A 291 0.93 -4.90 -3.41
C LEU A 291 0.92 -6.35 -2.87
N TYR A 292 1.52 -7.28 -3.57
CA TYR A 292 1.66 -8.67 -3.13
C TYR A 292 2.45 -8.77 -1.83
N GLY A 293 3.63 -8.14 -1.79
CA GLY A 293 4.45 -8.10 -0.59
C GLY A 293 3.72 -7.49 0.60
N PHE A 294 3.00 -6.39 0.39
CA PHE A 294 2.22 -5.73 1.42
C PHE A 294 1.09 -6.61 1.97
N VAL A 295 0.30 -7.25 1.11
CA VAL A 295 -0.80 -8.12 1.56
C VAL A 295 -0.27 -9.31 2.36
N SER A 296 0.78 -9.97 1.87
CA SER A 296 1.44 -11.06 2.58
C SER A 296 1.97 -10.62 3.96
N GLN A 297 2.65 -9.46 4.02
CA GLN A 297 3.13 -8.88 5.27
C GLN A 297 1.98 -8.60 6.26
N LYS A 298 0.86 -8.06 5.78
CA LYS A 298 -0.30 -7.78 6.64
C LYS A 298 -0.93 -9.03 7.20
N GLN A 299 -1.12 -10.06 6.38
CA GLN A 299 -1.65 -11.36 6.81
C GLN A 299 -0.75 -12.01 7.86
N GLN A 300 0.56 -12.02 7.64
CA GLN A 300 1.53 -12.52 8.62
C GLN A 300 1.51 -11.71 9.91
N MET A 301 1.40 -10.38 9.81
CA MET A 301 1.36 -9.54 10.99
C MET A 301 0.07 -9.74 11.81
N GLN A 302 -1.08 -9.96 11.16
CA GLN A 302 -2.33 -10.31 11.86
C GLN A 302 -2.17 -11.62 12.65
N GLU A 303 -1.59 -12.65 12.03
CA GLU A 303 -1.29 -13.90 12.73
C GLU A 303 -0.35 -13.68 13.92
N ILE A 304 0.72 -12.90 13.75
CA ILE A 304 1.67 -12.59 14.81
C ILE A 304 0.98 -11.87 15.97
N VAL A 305 0.14 -10.86 15.68
CA VAL A 305 -0.58 -10.10 16.71
C VAL A 305 -1.57 -10.99 17.46
N GLN A 306 -2.26 -11.88 16.77
CA GLN A 306 -3.27 -12.75 17.37
C GLN A 306 -2.67 -13.90 18.19
N ASN A 307 -1.58 -14.49 17.71
CA ASN A 307 -1.10 -15.77 18.23
C ASN A 307 0.28 -15.69 18.91
N LYS A 308 1.08 -14.66 18.64
CA LYS A 308 2.45 -14.57 19.15
C LYS A 308 2.68 -13.43 20.12
N ILE A 309 1.96 -12.31 20.02
CA ILE A 309 2.16 -11.14 20.87
C ILE A 309 1.22 -11.20 22.07
N GLY A 310 1.74 -11.53 23.23
CA GLY A 310 0.90 -11.58 24.42
C GLY A 310 1.62 -11.96 25.70
N ARG A 311 0.85 -11.89 26.79
CA ARG A 311 1.20 -12.37 28.14
C ARG A 311 0.01 -13.16 28.66
N VAL A 312 0.23 -14.39 29.10
CA VAL A 312 -0.81 -15.24 29.65
C VAL A 312 -0.31 -15.95 30.91
N ASN A 313 -1.21 -16.17 31.86
CA ASN A 313 -0.96 -17.01 33.01
C ASN A 313 -1.26 -18.47 32.64
N ILE A 314 -0.31 -19.37 32.89
CA ILE A 314 -0.43 -20.80 32.56
C ILE A 314 -0.50 -21.70 33.80
N ASP A 315 -0.16 -21.16 34.97
CA ASP A 315 -0.25 -21.83 36.28
C ASP A 315 -0.29 -20.74 37.37
N SER A 316 -0.70 -21.05 38.59
CA SER A 316 -0.99 -20.11 39.70
C SER A 316 0.00 -18.95 39.83
N ASP A 317 1.27 -19.15 39.51
CA ASP A 317 2.34 -18.14 39.64
C ASP A 317 3.26 -18.05 38.40
N ILE A 318 2.92 -18.70 37.29
CA ILE A 318 3.74 -18.72 36.11
C ILE A 318 3.06 -18.01 34.95
N ASN A 319 3.68 -16.91 34.52
CA ASN A 319 3.27 -16.21 33.31
C ASN A 319 4.29 -16.47 32.20
N ILE A 320 3.79 -16.63 30.99
CA ILE A 320 4.60 -16.62 29.76
C ILE A 320 4.36 -15.34 28.99
N VAL A 321 5.40 -14.86 28.32
CA VAL A 321 5.37 -13.68 27.45
C VAL A 321 6.04 -14.00 26.12
N SER A 322 5.53 -13.39 25.04
CA SER A 322 6.07 -13.59 23.69
C SER A 322 5.82 -12.41 22.77
N GLY A 323 6.41 -12.44 21.58
CA GLY A 323 6.19 -11.48 20.51
C GLY A 323 6.67 -10.05 20.82
N GLY A 324 7.66 -9.90 21.69
CA GLY A 324 8.19 -8.60 22.08
C GLY A 324 7.43 -7.90 23.22
N VAL A 325 6.43 -8.54 23.83
CA VAL A 325 5.83 -8.04 25.07
C VAL A 325 6.88 -8.05 26.18
N LEU A 326 7.12 -6.88 26.77
CA LEU A 326 8.05 -6.76 27.90
C LEU A 326 7.47 -7.44 29.12
N GLY A 327 8.10 -8.55 29.54
CA GLY A 327 7.68 -9.32 30.70
C GLY A 327 8.02 -8.63 32.02
N ARG A 328 7.28 -8.96 33.07
CA ARG A 328 7.67 -8.65 34.45
C ARG A 328 8.85 -9.55 34.85
N CYS A 329 9.60 -9.12 35.85
CA CYS A 329 10.69 -9.97 36.39
C CYS A 329 10.13 -11.32 36.82
N GLY A 330 10.67 -12.41 36.26
CA GLY A 330 10.21 -13.77 36.51
C GLY A 330 9.25 -14.38 35.48
N ASP A 331 8.70 -13.61 34.57
CA ASP A 331 7.91 -14.14 33.45
C ASP A 331 8.79 -14.98 32.50
N ILE A 332 8.30 -16.09 32.03
CA ILE A 332 9.03 -16.97 31.09
C ILE A 332 8.84 -16.46 29.66
N VAL A 333 9.93 -16.20 28.97
CA VAL A 333 9.92 -15.72 27.59
C VAL A 333 9.87 -16.91 26.64
N VAL A 334 8.84 -16.95 25.79
CA VAL A 334 8.58 -18.02 24.81
C VAL A 334 8.41 -17.47 23.40
N ASP A 335 8.36 -18.35 22.40
CA ASP A 335 8.16 -18.00 20.99
C ASP A 335 6.72 -17.60 20.65
N SER A 336 5.73 -18.16 21.32
CA SER A 336 4.29 -17.87 21.14
C SER A 336 3.55 -18.06 22.46
N PHE A 337 2.68 -17.12 22.84
CA PHE A 337 1.87 -17.29 24.04
C PHE A 337 0.69 -18.26 23.83
N ALA A 338 0.16 -18.34 22.62
CA ALA A 338 -0.98 -19.18 22.29
C ALA A 338 -0.59 -20.66 22.14
N SER A 339 0.58 -20.92 21.57
CA SER A 339 1.10 -22.28 21.31
C SER A 339 2.64 -22.29 21.49
N PRO A 340 3.14 -22.22 22.74
CA PRO A 340 4.57 -22.17 22.98
C PRO A 340 5.27 -23.44 22.53
N SER A 341 6.39 -23.30 21.83
CA SER A 341 7.22 -24.41 21.39
C SER A 341 8.69 -24.31 21.85
N LEU A 342 9.14 -23.09 22.19
CA LEU A 342 10.48 -22.80 22.65
C LEU A 342 10.46 -21.88 23.86
N VAL A 343 11.38 -22.10 24.79
CA VAL A 343 11.65 -21.19 25.92
C VAL A 343 12.97 -20.48 25.66
N TYR A 344 12.92 -19.13 25.58
CA TYR A 344 14.11 -18.30 25.40
C TYR A 344 14.81 -17.96 26.71
N GLY A 345 14.07 -17.87 27.82
CA GLY A 345 14.64 -17.55 29.15
C GLY A 345 13.61 -16.95 30.10
N VAL A 346 14.08 -16.18 31.08
CA VAL A 346 13.27 -15.49 32.08
C VAL A 346 13.45 -13.99 31.96
N ALA A 347 12.37 -13.24 31.87
CA ALA A 347 12.40 -11.78 31.81
C ALA A 347 13.01 -11.16 33.08
N ASN A 348 13.85 -10.16 32.92
CA ASN A 348 14.45 -9.42 34.04
C ASN A 348 13.58 -8.25 34.53
N GLY A 349 12.46 -7.96 33.85
CA GLY A 349 11.56 -6.83 34.13
C GLY A 349 11.99 -5.49 33.57
N SER A 350 13.10 -5.44 32.82
CA SER A 350 13.60 -4.23 32.14
C SER A 350 13.78 -4.38 30.62
N GLY A 351 13.10 -5.39 30.03
CA GLY A 351 13.11 -5.63 28.59
C GLY A 351 14.18 -6.58 28.09
N SER A 352 14.92 -7.25 29.01
CA SER A 352 15.93 -8.25 28.68
C SER A 352 15.67 -9.58 29.40
N ILE A 353 16.45 -10.59 29.07
CA ILE A 353 16.46 -11.89 29.74
C ILE A 353 17.48 -11.85 30.89
N LYS A 354 17.16 -12.49 32.01
CA LYS A 354 18.09 -12.65 33.13
C LYS A 354 19.32 -13.45 32.70
N THR A 355 20.49 -12.99 33.09
CA THR A 355 21.76 -13.72 32.96
C THR A 355 21.90 -14.79 34.04
N ASP A 356 21.48 -14.45 35.29
CA ASP A 356 21.57 -15.34 36.44
C ASP A 356 20.17 -15.78 36.87
N LEU A 357 19.95 -17.09 36.82
CA LEU A 357 18.70 -17.73 37.18
C LEU A 357 18.72 -18.28 38.60
N ASN A 358 17.80 -17.87 39.44
CA ASN A 358 17.58 -18.44 40.76
C ASN A 358 16.86 -19.79 40.66
N LEU A 359 16.65 -20.46 41.80
CA LEU A 359 16.00 -21.76 41.89
C LEU A 359 14.55 -21.74 41.40
N ILE A 360 13.84 -20.63 41.65
CA ILE A 360 12.41 -20.45 41.22
C ILE A 360 12.38 -20.31 39.69
N ASP A 361 13.26 -19.51 39.11
CA ASP A 361 13.35 -19.33 37.66
C ASP A 361 13.59 -20.67 36.93
N LYS A 362 14.56 -21.47 37.45
CA LYS A 362 14.87 -22.81 36.91
C LYS A 362 13.67 -23.75 36.99
N LYS A 363 12.99 -23.78 38.13
CA LYS A 363 11.81 -24.60 38.37
C LYS A 363 10.65 -24.20 37.41
N ASN A 364 10.44 -22.91 37.19
CA ASN A 364 9.39 -22.40 36.31
C ASN A 364 9.69 -22.72 34.83
N ILE A 365 10.95 -22.60 34.40
CA ILE A 365 11.36 -23.03 33.05
C ILE A 365 11.04 -24.51 32.84
N GLU A 366 11.39 -25.37 33.79
CA GLU A 366 11.15 -26.81 33.66
C GLU A 366 9.63 -27.14 33.62
N LYS A 367 8.82 -26.43 34.39
CA LYS A 367 7.36 -26.58 34.29
C LYS A 367 6.82 -26.19 32.91
N VAL A 368 7.25 -25.04 32.36
CA VAL A 368 6.85 -24.61 31.02
C VAL A 368 7.29 -25.58 29.94
N LYS A 369 8.52 -26.07 30.00
CA LYS A 369 9.02 -27.11 29.09
C LYS A 369 8.20 -28.40 29.13
N LYS A 370 7.76 -28.82 30.34
CA LYS A 370 6.89 -30.00 30.49
C LYS A 370 5.52 -29.79 29.83
N ILE A 371 4.95 -28.59 29.95
CA ILE A 371 3.66 -28.24 29.27
C ILE A 371 3.85 -28.29 27.77
N ILE A 372 4.92 -27.68 27.22
CA ILE A 372 5.26 -27.71 25.81
C ILE A 372 5.38 -29.14 25.26
N ASN A 373 6.11 -30.01 25.97
CA ASN A 373 6.32 -31.39 25.55
C ASN A 373 5.00 -32.19 25.54
N LYS A 374 4.15 -32.02 26.56
CA LYS A 374 2.85 -32.67 26.62
C LYS A 374 1.93 -32.24 25.44
N SER A 375 2.00 -30.97 25.03
CA SER A 375 1.23 -30.46 23.89
C SER A 375 1.72 -31.04 22.56
N ARG A 376 3.02 -31.35 22.44
CA ARG A 376 3.60 -32.01 21.25
C ARG A 376 3.22 -33.47 21.14
N ASP A 377 3.13 -34.17 22.29
CA ASP A 377 2.77 -35.61 22.31
C ASP A 377 1.29 -35.86 21.99
N ASN A 378 0.45 -34.81 22.08
CA ASN A 378 -0.99 -34.85 21.82
C ASN A 378 -1.39 -34.26 20.45
N ALA A 379 -0.44 -33.74 19.64
CA ALA A 379 -0.66 -33.17 18.31
C ALA A 379 -0.16 -34.13 17.22
#